data_8a63fde682982ee66aaeb7bd27f23b85
#
_entry.id   8a63fde682982ee66aaeb7bd27f23b85
#
_cell.length_a   1.000
_cell.length_b   1.000
_cell.length_c   1.000
_cell.angle_alpha   90.00
_cell.angle_beta   90.00
_cell.angle_gamma   90.00
#
_symmetry.space_group_name_H-M   'P 1'
#
loop_
_entity.id
_entity.type
_entity.pdbx_description
1 polymer ?
#
loop_
_entity_poly.entity_id
_entity_poly.type
_entity_poly.pdbx_seq_one_letter_code
_entity_poly.pdbx_strand_id
1 'polypeptide(L)'
;HWMVRRQRQMCIRDRRSQWPLGRLATTEQFRSGYLLVGNAAHTLHPVAGQGLNLTIREADMLAGSLADAISNDEPIGELDSLATYLKHAADEQLLVTRSTDALSTLFDRRGPLLDAPRNVSLALLDLLPGARAQVARLGTGHRDARY
;
A
#
# COMPACT_ATOMS: atom_id res chain seq x y z
N HIS A 1 -30.05 14.63 19.51
CA HIS A 1 -28.74 15.08 20.03
C HIS A 1 -28.15 14.16 21.14
N TRP A 2 -28.95 13.50 21.99
CA TRP A 2 -28.44 12.64 23.06
C TRP A 2 -28.04 11.24 22.57
N MET A 3 -28.66 10.70 21.52
CA MET A 3 -28.26 9.43 20.91
C MET A 3 -26.86 9.49 20.31
N VAL A 4 -26.51 10.62 19.67
CA VAL A 4 -25.17 10.84 19.08
C VAL A 4 -24.09 10.91 20.18
N ARG A 5 -24.41 11.42 21.37
CA ARG A 5 -23.50 11.42 22.53
C ARG A 5 -23.26 10.00 23.07
N ARG A 6 -24.29 9.14 23.11
CA ARG A 6 -24.13 7.74 23.53
C ARG A 6 -23.29 6.92 22.56
N GLN A 7 -23.47 7.11 21.25
CA GLN A 7 -22.65 6.46 20.24
C GLN A 7 -21.17 6.89 20.34
N ARG A 8 -20.89 8.17 20.54
CA ARG A 8 -19.52 8.66 20.77
C ARG A 8 -18.91 8.10 22.07
N GLN A 9 -19.68 7.91 23.11
CA GLN A 9 -19.20 7.32 24.36
C GLN A 9 -18.96 5.81 24.22
N MET A 10 -19.77 5.06 23.48
CA MET A 10 -19.57 3.63 23.22
C MET A 10 -18.29 3.35 22.40
N CYS A 11 -17.99 4.18 21.40
CA CYS A 11 -16.77 3.98 20.58
C CYS A 11 -15.48 4.40 21.27
N ILE A 12 -15.53 5.31 22.26
CA ILE A 12 -14.32 5.88 22.88
C ILE A 12 -14.03 5.26 24.26
N ARG A 13 -15.05 4.74 24.95
CA ARG A 13 -14.94 4.42 26.38
C ARG A 13 -14.56 3.00 26.70
N ASP A 14 -14.93 2.01 25.88
CA ASP A 14 -14.96 0.63 26.33
C ASP A 14 -13.75 -0.23 25.92
N ARG A 15 -12.92 0.19 24.96
CA ARG A 15 -11.63 -0.46 24.64
C ARG A 15 -10.65 0.48 23.96
N ARG A 16 -9.52 0.67 24.58
CA ARG A 16 -8.31 1.22 23.93
C ARG A 16 -7.31 0.08 23.80
N SER A 17 -6.88 -0.21 22.60
CA SER A 17 -5.82 -1.17 22.32
C SER A 17 -4.65 -0.43 21.69
N GLN A 18 -3.44 -0.71 22.14
CA GLN A 18 -2.21 -0.24 21.52
C GLN A 18 -1.60 -1.40 20.74
N TRP A 19 -1.31 -1.17 19.48
CA TRP A 19 -0.62 -2.11 18.63
C TRP A 19 0.67 -1.47 18.14
N PRO A 20 1.81 -2.15 18.21
CA PRO A 20 3.04 -1.64 17.62
C PRO A 20 2.84 -1.52 16.11
N LEU A 21 3.02 -0.32 15.59
CA LEU A 21 3.00 -0.07 14.15
C LEU A 21 4.41 -0.33 13.64
N GLY A 22 4.59 -1.46 12.97
CA GLY A 22 5.85 -1.86 12.38
C GLY A 22 5.67 -2.27 10.93
N ARG A 23 6.75 -2.16 10.17
CA ARG A 23 6.85 -2.73 8.84
C ARG A 23 7.38 -4.15 8.96
N LEU A 24 6.72 -5.08 8.30
CA LEU A 24 7.19 -6.44 8.10
C LEU A 24 7.19 -6.75 6.60
N ALA A 25 8.21 -7.41 6.12
CA ALA A 25 8.25 -7.97 4.78
C ALA A 25 8.90 -9.35 4.88
N THR A 26 8.29 -10.33 4.24
CA THR A 26 8.87 -11.66 4.14
C THR A 26 10.01 -11.64 3.12
N THR A 27 11.09 -12.33 3.42
CA THR A 27 12.23 -12.48 2.51
C THR A 27 11.91 -13.43 1.36
N GLU A 28 10.96 -14.33 1.57
CA GLU A 28 10.53 -15.33 0.61
C GLU A 28 9.00 -15.33 0.54
N GLN A 29 8.45 -14.92 -0.59
CA GLN A 29 7.00 -14.84 -0.78
C GLN A 29 6.43 -16.01 -1.57
N PHE A 30 7.29 -16.79 -2.23
CA PHE A 30 6.91 -17.91 -3.08
C PHE A 30 7.69 -19.17 -2.74
N ARG A 31 7.01 -20.30 -2.71
CA ARG A 31 7.52 -21.66 -2.81
C ARG A 31 6.58 -22.46 -3.69
N SER A 32 7.08 -23.53 -4.33
CA SER A 32 6.25 -24.41 -5.15
C SER A 32 4.96 -24.81 -4.41
N GLY A 33 3.81 -24.45 -4.98
CA GLY A 33 2.48 -24.67 -4.40
C GLY A 33 2.06 -23.67 -3.31
N TYR A 34 2.89 -22.67 -2.94
CA TYR A 34 2.56 -21.65 -1.92
C TYR A 34 2.95 -20.25 -2.37
N LEU A 35 2.04 -19.32 -2.20
CA LEU A 35 2.26 -17.90 -2.44
C LEU A 35 1.71 -17.09 -1.26
N LEU A 36 2.52 -16.18 -0.72
CA LEU A 36 2.10 -15.22 0.29
C LEU A 36 1.66 -13.93 -0.40
N VAL A 37 0.49 -13.41 -0.03
CA VAL A 37 -0.10 -12.21 -0.60
C VAL A 37 -0.58 -11.27 0.51
N GLY A 38 -0.59 -9.98 0.27
CA GLY A 38 -1.08 -8.98 1.20
C GLY A 38 -0.32 -8.98 2.53
N ASN A 39 -1.03 -8.89 3.65
CA ASN A 39 -0.41 -8.82 4.98
C ASN A 39 0.45 -10.03 5.36
N ALA A 40 0.24 -11.18 4.72
CA ALA A 40 1.11 -12.35 4.91
C ALA A 40 2.48 -12.16 4.24
N ALA A 41 2.52 -11.42 3.13
CA ALA A 41 3.75 -11.11 2.41
C ALA A 41 4.43 -9.85 2.96
N HIS A 42 3.64 -8.83 3.28
CA HIS A 42 4.14 -7.52 3.70
C HIS A 42 3.12 -6.78 4.57
N THR A 43 3.58 -6.17 5.63
CA THR A 43 2.80 -5.23 6.45
C THR A 43 3.38 -3.84 6.28
N LEU A 44 2.56 -2.91 5.78
CA LEU A 44 2.95 -1.53 5.55
C LEU A 44 2.64 -0.64 6.75
N HIS A 45 3.37 0.47 6.87
CA HIS A 45 3.01 1.49 7.85
C HIS A 45 1.64 2.11 7.50
N PRO A 46 0.70 2.24 8.45
CA PRO A 46 -0.68 2.63 8.17
C PRO A 46 -0.88 4.11 7.79
N VAL A 47 0.19 4.90 7.74
CA VAL A 47 0.18 6.36 7.50
C VAL A 47 -0.68 6.77 6.30
N ALA A 48 -0.65 6.00 5.22
CA ALA A 48 -1.37 6.34 4.00
C ALA A 48 -2.57 5.42 3.70
N GLY A 49 -2.85 4.44 4.56
CA GLY A 49 -3.93 3.47 4.35
C GLY A 49 -3.78 2.60 3.09
N GLN A 50 -2.57 2.50 2.53
CA GLN A 50 -2.32 1.87 1.23
C GLN A 50 -2.26 0.34 1.27
N GLY A 51 -2.20 -0.28 2.46
CA GLY A 51 -2.04 -1.74 2.58
C GLY A 51 -3.15 -2.52 1.88
N LEU A 52 -4.41 -2.15 2.10
CA LEU A 52 -5.55 -2.79 1.44
C LEU A 52 -5.53 -2.57 -0.08
N ASN A 53 -5.25 -1.35 -0.52
CA ASN A 53 -5.19 -1.01 -1.94
C ASN A 53 -4.11 -1.81 -2.66
N LEU A 54 -2.93 -1.96 -2.04
CA LEU A 54 -1.85 -2.79 -2.57
C LEU A 54 -2.28 -4.26 -2.67
N THR A 55 -2.88 -4.81 -1.62
CA THR A 55 -3.37 -6.19 -1.61
C THR A 55 -4.41 -6.46 -2.70
N ILE A 56 -5.33 -5.52 -2.96
CA ILE A 56 -6.32 -5.66 -4.03
C ILE A 56 -5.65 -5.68 -5.40
N ARG A 57 -4.68 -4.80 -5.64
CA ARG A 57 -3.92 -4.80 -6.91
C ARG A 57 -3.09 -6.07 -7.10
N GLU A 58 -2.45 -6.55 -6.04
CA GLU A 58 -1.74 -7.84 -6.08
C GLU A 58 -2.67 -8.99 -6.41
N ALA A 59 -3.88 -9.02 -5.84
CA ALA A 59 -4.87 -10.04 -6.13
C ALA A 59 -5.34 -9.98 -7.59
N ASP A 60 -5.52 -8.78 -8.14
CA ASP A 60 -5.90 -8.59 -9.54
C ASP A 60 -4.79 -9.06 -10.49
N MET A 61 -3.54 -8.64 -10.26
CA MET A 61 -2.38 -9.10 -11.02
C MET A 61 -2.19 -10.62 -10.95
N LEU A 62 -2.38 -11.20 -9.75
CA LEU A 62 -2.30 -12.65 -9.57
C LEU A 62 -3.38 -13.37 -10.35
N ALA A 63 -4.62 -12.87 -10.30
CA ALA A 63 -5.73 -13.45 -11.05
C ALA A 63 -5.46 -13.44 -12.56
N GLY A 64 -4.91 -12.33 -13.10
CA GLY A 64 -4.48 -12.23 -14.48
C GLY A 64 -3.41 -13.28 -14.83
N SER A 65 -2.32 -13.35 -14.05
CA SER A 65 -1.25 -14.31 -14.30
C SER A 65 -1.70 -15.77 -14.23
N LEU A 66 -2.63 -16.10 -13.32
CA LEU A 66 -3.20 -17.44 -13.23
C LEU A 66 -4.11 -17.75 -14.42
N ALA A 67 -4.91 -16.78 -14.88
CA ALA A 67 -5.75 -16.94 -16.07
C ALA A 67 -4.90 -17.17 -17.32
N ASP A 68 -3.79 -16.45 -17.48
CA ASP A 68 -2.86 -16.63 -18.58
C ASP A 68 -2.20 -18.02 -18.55
N ALA A 69 -1.73 -18.47 -17.37
CA ALA A 69 -1.15 -19.79 -17.19
C ALA A 69 -2.15 -20.91 -17.56
N ILE A 70 -3.41 -20.78 -17.11
CA ILE A 70 -4.48 -21.73 -17.47
C ILE A 70 -4.72 -21.74 -18.99
N SER A 71 -4.75 -20.56 -19.61
CA SER A 71 -5.00 -20.44 -21.06
C SER A 71 -3.88 -21.03 -21.91
N ASN A 72 -2.66 -21.03 -21.37
CA ASN A 72 -1.46 -21.57 -22.02
C ASN A 72 -1.17 -23.03 -21.66
N ASP A 73 -2.04 -23.67 -20.85
CA ASP A 73 -1.84 -25.04 -20.33
C ASP A 73 -0.53 -25.18 -19.52
N GLU A 74 -0.14 -24.10 -18.82
CA GLU A 74 1.06 -24.05 -17.98
C GLU A 74 0.73 -24.56 -16.56
N PRO A 75 1.70 -25.20 -15.88
CA PRO A 75 1.47 -25.68 -14.51
C PRO A 75 1.27 -24.53 -13.54
N ILE A 76 0.10 -24.50 -12.90
CA ILE A 76 -0.25 -23.49 -11.91
C ILE A 76 0.56 -23.72 -10.63
N GLY A 77 1.20 -22.66 -10.12
CA GLY A 77 1.93 -22.72 -8.86
C GLY A 77 3.41 -23.04 -8.99
N GLU A 78 3.93 -23.08 -10.19
CA GLU A 78 5.37 -23.09 -10.47
C GLU A 78 5.95 -21.67 -10.58
N LEU A 79 7.26 -21.54 -10.40
CA LEU A 79 7.92 -20.24 -10.43
C LEU A 79 7.78 -19.56 -11.81
N ASP A 80 7.91 -20.32 -12.88
CA ASP A 80 7.90 -19.77 -14.24
C ASP A 80 6.54 -19.15 -14.60
N SER A 81 5.43 -19.80 -14.25
CA SER A 81 4.08 -19.27 -14.47
C SER A 81 3.74 -18.04 -13.62
N LEU A 82 4.41 -17.87 -12.48
CA LEU A 82 4.20 -16.75 -11.57
C LEU A 82 5.32 -15.69 -11.63
N ALA A 83 6.35 -15.89 -12.46
CA ALA A 83 7.51 -15.01 -12.50
C ALA A 83 7.14 -13.55 -12.84
N THR A 84 6.24 -13.35 -13.79
CA THR A 84 5.76 -12.02 -14.18
C THR A 84 5.00 -11.34 -13.03
N TYR A 85 4.10 -12.08 -12.38
CA TYR A 85 3.40 -11.59 -11.19
C TYR A 85 4.37 -11.21 -10.08
N LEU A 86 5.30 -12.09 -9.71
CA LEU A 86 6.25 -11.87 -8.63
C LEU A 86 7.10 -10.61 -8.86
N LYS A 87 7.53 -10.39 -10.10
CA LYS A 87 8.29 -9.19 -10.48
C LYS A 87 7.44 -7.92 -10.33
N HIS A 88 6.23 -7.90 -10.88
CA HIS A 88 5.36 -6.72 -10.78
C HIS A 88 4.92 -6.46 -9.34
N ALA A 89 4.60 -7.49 -8.57
CA ALA A 89 4.26 -7.37 -7.15
C ALA A 89 5.43 -6.79 -6.34
N ALA A 90 6.66 -7.24 -6.58
CA ALA A 90 7.86 -6.71 -5.92
C ALA A 90 8.08 -5.23 -6.23
N ASP A 91 7.91 -4.82 -7.50
CA ASP A 91 8.03 -3.42 -7.92
C ASP A 91 6.96 -2.53 -7.27
N GLU A 92 5.72 -2.99 -7.23
CA GLU A 92 4.60 -2.30 -6.57
C GLU A 92 4.83 -2.18 -5.06
N GLN A 93 5.19 -3.27 -4.40
CA GLN A 93 5.51 -3.30 -2.97
C GLN A 93 6.62 -2.32 -2.63
N LEU A 94 7.68 -2.30 -3.43
CA LEU A 94 8.81 -1.39 -3.24
C LEU A 94 8.39 0.08 -3.37
N LEU A 95 7.59 0.40 -4.40
CA LEU A 95 7.10 1.76 -4.63
C LEU A 95 6.22 2.24 -3.48
N VAL A 96 5.23 1.44 -3.09
CA VAL A 96 4.30 1.80 -2.01
C VAL A 96 5.04 1.90 -0.67
N THR A 97 5.95 0.96 -0.40
CA THR A 97 6.78 0.99 0.81
C THR A 97 7.62 2.25 0.89
N ARG A 98 8.36 2.58 -0.16
CA ARG A 98 9.20 3.80 -0.20
C ARG A 98 8.38 5.08 -0.05
N SER A 99 7.21 5.14 -0.68
CA SER A 99 6.33 6.30 -0.56
C SER A 99 5.77 6.46 0.86
N THR A 100 5.34 5.39 1.50
CA THR A 100 4.84 5.43 2.89
C THR A 100 5.94 5.73 3.89
N ASP A 101 7.14 5.17 3.72
CA ASP A 101 8.30 5.47 4.56
C ASP A 101 8.75 6.94 4.40
N ALA A 102 8.73 7.47 3.18
CA ALA A 102 9.05 8.88 2.93
C ALA A 102 8.02 9.81 3.61
N LEU A 103 6.72 9.49 3.50
CA LEU A 103 5.67 10.24 4.17
C LEU A 103 5.80 10.17 5.69
N SER A 104 5.99 8.98 6.29
CA SER A 104 6.15 8.86 7.73
C SER A 104 7.35 9.66 8.21
N THR A 105 8.51 9.54 7.53
CA THR A 105 9.72 10.29 7.88
C THR A 105 9.52 11.79 7.78
N LEU A 106 8.78 12.26 6.79
CA LEU A 106 8.51 13.69 6.58
C LEU A 106 7.67 14.28 7.72
N PHE A 107 6.76 13.49 8.32
CA PHE A 107 5.86 13.96 9.37
C PHE A 107 6.35 13.63 10.79
N ASP A 108 7.13 12.58 10.98
CA ASP A 108 7.67 12.18 12.28
C ASP A 108 8.81 13.10 12.73
N ARG A 109 9.63 13.58 11.79
CA ARG A 109 10.75 14.47 12.11
C ARG A 109 10.26 15.91 12.27
N ARG A 110 10.33 16.41 13.49
CA ARG A 110 10.05 17.81 13.84
C ARG A 110 11.35 18.60 13.94
N GLY A 111 11.33 19.81 13.42
CA GLY A 111 12.43 20.76 13.55
C GLY A 111 12.37 21.89 12.54
N PRO A 112 12.87 23.09 12.87
CA PRO A 112 12.75 24.27 12.02
C PRO A 112 13.40 24.10 10.63
N LEU A 113 14.42 23.23 10.52
CA LEU A 113 15.09 22.91 9.25
C LEU A 113 14.20 22.05 8.32
N LEU A 114 13.23 21.30 8.84
CA LEU A 114 12.34 20.45 8.07
C LEU A 114 10.92 21.01 7.93
N ASP A 115 10.49 21.84 8.89
CA ASP A 115 9.14 22.40 8.91
C ASP A 115 8.95 23.43 7.77
N ALA A 116 9.93 24.27 7.50
CA ALA A 116 9.86 25.26 6.42
C ALA A 116 9.80 24.61 5.02
N PRO A 117 10.73 23.71 4.61
CA PRO A 117 10.64 23.03 3.30
C PRO A 117 9.38 22.19 3.16
N ARG A 118 8.91 21.52 4.23
CA ARG A 118 7.67 20.76 4.22
C ARG A 118 6.46 21.64 3.91
N ASN A 119 6.31 22.77 4.61
CA ASN A 119 5.21 23.69 4.41
C ASN A 119 5.24 24.34 3.01
N VAL A 120 6.43 24.68 2.52
CA VAL A 120 6.62 25.20 1.15
C VAL A 120 6.28 24.13 0.12
N SER A 121 6.70 22.88 0.31
CA SER A 121 6.35 21.78 -0.61
C SER A 121 4.86 21.51 -0.67
N LEU A 122 4.16 21.55 0.45
CA LEU A 122 2.71 21.40 0.50
C LEU A 122 2.00 22.58 -0.18
N ALA A 123 2.47 23.81 0.02
CA ALA A 123 1.93 24.99 -0.64
C ALA A 123 2.16 24.95 -2.16
N LEU A 124 3.35 24.50 -2.61
CA LEU A 124 3.64 24.32 -4.04
C LEU A 124 2.78 23.21 -4.67
N LEU A 125 2.51 22.11 -3.95
CA LEU A 125 1.57 21.09 -4.39
C LEU A 125 0.16 21.66 -4.62
N ASP A 126 -0.25 22.62 -3.80
CA ASP A 126 -1.55 23.27 -3.91
C ASP A 126 -1.62 24.24 -5.11
N LEU A 127 -0.50 24.86 -5.45
CA LEU A 127 -0.39 25.80 -6.57
C LEU A 127 -0.22 25.11 -7.94
N LEU A 128 0.20 23.83 -7.97
CA LEU A 128 0.48 23.09 -9.19
C LEU A 128 -0.60 22.02 -9.45
N PRO A 129 -1.63 22.30 -10.28
CA PRO A 129 -2.73 21.35 -10.52
C PRO A 129 -2.28 19.99 -11.05
N GLY A 130 -1.21 19.96 -11.85
CA GLY A 130 -0.61 18.72 -12.36
C GLY A 130 0.04 17.87 -11.28
N ALA A 131 0.70 18.46 -10.30
CA ALA A 131 1.31 17.77 -9.18
C ALA A 131 0.25 17.16 -8.24
N ARG A 132 -0.84 17.89 -7.96
CA ARG A 132 -1.97 17.34 -7.20
C ARG A 132 -2.59 16.12 -7.89
N ALA A 133 -2.79 16.19 -9.21
CA ALA A 133 -3.33 15.06 -9.97
C ALA A 133 -2.39 13.85 -9.93
N GLN A 134 -1.08 14.03 -10.00
CA GLN A 134 -0.11 12.94 -9.88
C GLN A 134 -0.11 12.31 -8.48
N VAL A 135 -0.13 13.12 -7.42
CA VAL A 135 -0.20 12.61 -6.05
C VAL A 135 -1.53 11.88 -5.81
N ALA A 136 -2.64 12.40 -6.33
CA ALA A 136 -3.94 11.74 -6.27
C ALA A 136 -3.92 10.38 -7.00
N ARG A 137 -3.35 10.31 -8.21
CA ARG A 137 -3.19 9.06 -8.97
C ARG A 137 -2.33 8.05 -8.25
N LEU A 138 -1.21 8.46 -7.64
CA LEU A 138 -0.38 7.60 -6.81
C LEU A 138 -1.16 7.08 -5.58
N GLY A 139 -1.94 7.94 -4.94
CA GLY A 139 -2.75 7.59 -3.77
C GLY A 139 -3.93 6.68 -4.09
N THR A 140 -4.54 6.81 -5.26
CA THR A 140 -5.68 5.99 -5.70
C THR A 140 -5.27 4.72 -6.44
N GLY A 141 -3.97 4.58 -6.76
CA GLY A 141 -3.48 3.43 -7.54
C GLY A 141 -3.94 3.43 -9.00
N HIS A 142 -4.51 4.54 -9.50
CA HIS A 142 -4.83 4.68 -10.92
C HIS A 142 -3.53 4.82 -11.71
N ARG A 143 -2.97 3.70 -12.11
CA ARG A 143 -2.08 3.61 -13.25
C ARG A 143 -2.97 3.27 -14.44
N ASP A 144 -2.75 3.95 -15.57
CA ASP A 144 -3.38 3.55 -16.82
C ASP A 144 -3.11 2.06 -17.00
N ALA A 145 -4.17 1.26 -16.91
CA ALA A 145 -4.11 -0.17 -17.16
C ALA A 145 -3.67 -0.35 -18.63
N ARG A 146 -2.38 -0.50 -18.83
CA ARG A 146 -1.82 -1.06 -20.06
C ARG A 146 -1.48 -2.50 -19.72
N TYR A 147 -2.48 -3.34 -19.91
CA TYR A 147 -2.28 -4.76 -20.11
C TYR A 147 -2.05 -5.02 -21.58
#